data_02a44924c3b96a49b3ba37832aaa316e
#
_entry.id   02a44924c3b96a49b3ba37832aaa316e
#
_cell.length_a   1.000
_cell.length_b   1.000
_cell.length_c   1.000
_cell.angle_alpha   90.00
_cell.angle_beta   90.00
_cell.angle_gamma   90.00
#
_symmetry.space_group_name_H-M   'P 1'
#
loop_
_entity.id
_entity.type
_entity.pdbx_description
1 polymer ?
#
loop_
_entity_poly.entity_id
_entity_poly.type
_entity_poly.pdbx_seq_one_letter_code
_entity_poly.pdbx_strand_id
1 'polypeptide(L)'
;MTSHERYVALLADIRAEFPSFRLLRKDGSRFQRALHWGLVVMTLGRMRAYLNGYQTTIGSTVYVTADWDHRDLDERYVTLRHERIHLRQFRRYTIPGMAVLYLLLPLPMGLAWFRTRFEQEAYAESIRAAAAIHGLAHVRVGEFRERIVSQFLGPSYGWMWPFRGFVEAWYDKVIVGLDAEGDGE
;
A
#
# COMPACT_ATOMS: atom_id res chain seq x y z
N MET A 1 9.16 13.50 -18.55
CA MET A 1 9.90 13.07 -17.33
C MET A 1 10.14 11.58 -17.43
N THR A 2 11.37 11.11 -17.31
CA THR A 2 11.72 9.69 -17.33
C THR A 2 11.29 8.99 -16.04
N SER A 3 11.22 7.65 -16.04
CA SER A 3 10.90 6.86 -14.84
C SER A 3 11.90 7.13 -13.70
N HIS A 4 13.18 7.31 -14.04
CA HIS A 4 14.21 7.66 -13.06
C HIS A 4 13.98 9.04 -12.44
N GLU A 5 13.72 10.05 -13.25
CA GLU A 5 13.45 11.42 -12.75
C GLU A 5 12.21 11.45 -11.85
N ARG A 6 11.13 10.75 -12.24
CA ARG A 6 9.92 10.64 -11.42
C ARG A 6 10.21 10.00 -10.06
N TYR A 7 10.94 8.90 -10.06
CA TYR A 7 11.28 8.20 -8.83
C TYR A 7 12.15 9.04 -7.88
N VAL A 8 13.18 9.71 -8.42
CA VAL A 8 14.08 10.58 -7.65
C VAL A 8 13.34 11.80 -7.09
N ALA A 9 12.49 12.44 -7.92
CA ALA A 9 11.65 13.55 -7.48
C ALA A 9 10.71 13.16 -6.35
N LEU A 10 10.03 12.00 -6.47
CA LEU A 10 9.16 11.50 -5.40
C LEU A 10 9.92 11.24 -4.10
N LEU A 11 11.12 10.68 -4.16
CA LEU A 11 11.96 10.49 -2.97
C LEU A 11 12.35 11.80 -2.32
N ALA A 12 12.67 12.83 -3.12
CA ALA A 12 12.95 14.17 -2.61
C ALA A 12 11.73 14.79 -1.93
N ASP A 13 10.56 14.68 -2.54
CA ASP A 13 9.28 15.16 -1.97
C ASP A 13 8.95 14.45 -0.65
N ILE A 14 9.10 13.12 -0.60
CA ILE A 14 8.85 12.36 0.63
C ILE A 14 9.81 12.80 1.74
N ARG A 15 11.09 13.03 1.44
CA ARG A 15 12.08 13.51 2.43
C ARG A 15 11.78 14.92 2.90
N ALA A 16 11.31 15.79 2.02
CA ALA A 16 10.87 17.14 2.38
C ALA A 16 9.61 17.12 3.27
N GLU A 17 8.62 16.26 2.93
CA GLU A 17 7.40 16.11 3.72
C GLU A 17 7.63 15.42 5.07
N PHE A 18 8.58 14.49 5.14
CA PHE A 18 8.91 13.66 6.32
C PHE A 18 10.43 13.70 6.59
N PRO A 19 10.95 14.66 7.35
CA PRO A 19 12.40 14.79 7.61
C PRO A 19 13.05 13.54 8.24
N SER A 20 12.28 12.73 8.98
CA SER A 20 12.72 11.48 9.59
C SER A 20 12.48 10.24 8.72
N PHE A 21 12.11 10.43 7.45
CA PHE A 21 11.86 9.32 6.52
C PHE A 21 13.09 8.43 6.32
N ARG A 22 12.85 7.12 6.38
CA ARG A 22 13.84 6.09 6.08
C ARG A 22 13.27 5.06 5.13
N LEU A 23 14.07 4.66 4.16
CA LEU A 23 13.79 3.53 3.28
C LEU A 23 14.78 2.42 3.63
N LEU A 24 14.32 1.34 4.23
CA LEU A 24 15.16 0.25 4.74
C LEU A 24 14.73 -1.09 4.15
N ARG A 25 15.67 -2.00 3.96
CA ARG A 25 15.38 -3.38 3.55
C ARG A 25 14.93 -4.21 4.74
N LYS A 26 13.92 -5.07 4.53
CA LYS A 26 13.39 -5.97 5.58
C LYS A 26 14.37 -7.03 6.03
N ASP A 27 15.15 -7.58 5.09
CA ASP A 27 16.09 -8.67 5.33
C ASP A 27 17.20 -8.30 6.32
N GLY A 28 17.63 -7.04 6.36
CA GLY A 28 18.59 -6.51 7.32
C GLY A 28 18.02 -6.20 8.71
N SER A 29 16.70 -6.20 8.90
CA SER A 29 16.06 -5.74 10.13
C SER A 29 15.73 -6.89 11.10
N ARG A 30 16.39 -6.90 12.28
CA ARG A 30 16.05 -7.83 13.38
C ARG A 30 14.61 -7.68 13.85
N PHE A 31 14.11 -6.43 13.87
CA PHE A 31 12.74 -6.12 14.24
C PHE A 31 11.73 -6.72 13.25
N GLN A 32 11.98 -6.59 11.94
CA GLN A 32 11.10 -7.16 10.91
C GLN A 32 11.08 -8.69 10.95
N ARG A 33 12.21 -9.33 11.28
CA ARG A 33 12.25 -10.78 11.49
C ARG A 33 11.45 -11.21 12.70
N ALA A 34 11.56 -10.50 13.82
CA ALA A 34 10.77 -10.78 15.01
C ALA A 34 9.26 -10.60 14.74
N LEU A 35 8.87 -9.53 14.04
CA LEU A 35 7.50 -9.28 13.63
C LEU A 35 6.98 -10.39 12.69
N HIS A 36 7.79 -10.82 11.73
CA HIS A 36 7.46 -11.94 10.85
C HIS A 36 7.13 -13.21 11.63
N TRP A 37 8.00 -13.61 12.55
CA TRP A 37 7.76 -14.80 13.37
C TRP A 37 6.52 -14.64 14.26
N GLY A 38 6.29 -13.46 14.82
CA GLY A 38 5.05 -13.16 15.55
C GLY A 38 3.80 -13.35 14.69
N LEU A 39 3.81 -12.80 13.47
CA LEU A 39 2.70 -12.96 12.51
C LEU A 39 2.51 -14.41 12.06
N VAL A 40 3.60 -15.16 11.79
CA VAL A 40 3.52 -16.58 11.43
C VAL A 40 2.87 -17.39 12.54
N VAL A 41 3.25 -17.16 13.80
CA VAL A 41 2.65 -17.85 14.95
C VAL A 41 1.19 -17.45 15.12
N MET A 42 0.86 -16.14 15.13
CA MET A 42 -0.51 -15.66 15.30
C MET A 42 -1.46 -16.12 14.20
N THR A 43 -0.97 -16.29 12.98
CA THR A 43 -1.80 -16.69 11.83
C THR A 43 -1.71 -18.19 11.52
N LEU A 44 -1.13 -18.98 12.41
CA LEU A 44 -0.90 -20.44 12.22
C LEU A 44 -0.20 -20.75 10.88
N GLY A 45 0.82 -19.95 10.56
CA GLY A 45 1.64 -20.14 9.36
C GLY A 45 1.06 -19.54 8.07
N ARG A 46 -0.06 -18.84 8.10
CA ARG A 46 -0.70 -18.28 6.89
C ARG A 46 0.00 -17.03 6.34
N MET A 47 0.71 -16.27 7.17
CA MET A 47 1.44 -15.06 6.74
C MET A 47 2.95 -15.28 6.55
N ARG A 48 3.36 -16.39 5.93
CA ARG A 48 4.78 -16.69 5.64
C ARG A 48 5.42 -15.73 4.62
N ALA A 49 4.62 -15.13 3.75
CA ALA A 49 5.10 -14.21 2.72
C ALA A 49 5.40 -12.78 3.23
N TYR A 50 5.25 -12.50 4.52
CA TYR A 50 5.40 -11.15 5.07
C TYR A 50 6.75 -10.47 4.73
N LEU A 51 7.86 -11.20 4.80
CA LEU A 51 9.19 -10.63 4.52
C LEU A 51 9.42 -10.34 3.04
N ASN A 52 8.89 -11.20 2.17
CA ASN A 52 9.25 -11.21 0.75
C ASN A 52 8.12 -10.71 -0.16
N GLY A 53 6.88 -10.62 0.34
CA GLY A 53 5.71 -10.35 -0.49
C GLY A 53 5.23 -8.89 -0.47
N TYR A 54 5.52 -8.14 0.59
CA TYR A 54 4.92 -6.81 0.80
C TYR A 54 5.93 -5.80 1.31
N GLN A 55 5.73 -4.54 0.97
CA GLN A 55 6.34 -3.42 1.67
C GLN A 55 5.56 -3.17 2.98
N THR A 56 6.16 -2.45 3.91
CA THR A 56 5.50 -2.15 5.19
C THR A 56 5.99 -0.81 5.71
N THR A 57 5.07 0.11 5.93
CA THR A 57 5.36 1.36 6.61
C THR A 57 5.10 1.24 8.10
N ILE A 58 6.06 1.69 8.93
CA ILE A 58 5.91 1.81 10.38
C ILE A 58 6.51 3.15 10.81
N GLY A 59 5.65 4.02 11.34
CA GLY A 59 6.04 5.39 11.70
C GLY A 59 6.52 6.16 10.48
N SER A 60 7.78 6.59 10.48
CA SER A 60 8.43 7.30 9.37
C SER A 60 9.34 6.40 8.51
N THR A 61 9.27 5.08 8.69
CA THR A 61 10.13 4.14 7.98
C THR A 61 9.32 3.24 7.05
N VAL A 62 9.71 3.21 5.79
CA VAL A 62 9.22 2.25 4.79
C VAL A 62 10.22 1.10 4.70
N TYR A 63 9.75 -0.10 4.96
CA TYR A 63 10.52 -1.33 4.85
C TYR A 63 10.20 -2.02 3.53
N VAL A 64 11.20 -2.15 2.67
CA VAL A 64 11.08 -2.78 1.35
C VAL A 64 11.62 -4.20 1.32
N THR A 65 11.15 -5.00 0.37
CA THR A 65 11.60 -6.38 0.15
C THR A 65 13.04 -6.43 -0.40
N ALA A 66 13.68 -7.60 -0.32
CA ALA A 66 15.08 -7.79 -0.74
C ALA A 66 15.30 -7.52 -2.24
N ASP A 67 14.28 -7.76 -3.07
CA ASP A 67 14.27 -7.55 -4.52
C ASP A 67 14.02 -6.10 -4.95
N TRP A 68 13.84 -5.17 -3.99
CA TRP A 68 13.46 -3.79 -4.27
C TRP A 68 14.30 -3.11 -5.35
N ASP A 69 15.62 -3.26 -5.27
CA ASP A 69 16.56 -2.58 -6.17
C ASP A 69 16.56 -3.18 -7.59
N HIS A 70 15.98 -4.36 -7.77
CA HIS A 70 15.81 -5.06 -9.06
C HIS A 70 14.44 -4.84 -9.69
N ARG A 71 13.48 -4.23 -8.96
CA ARG A 71 12.16 -3.90 -9.49
C ARG A 71 12.22 -2.75 -10.48
N ASP A 72 11.29 -2.75 -11.41
CA ASP A 72 11.09 -1.64 -12.33
C ASP A 72 10.87 -0.32 -11.58
N LEU A 73 11.39 0.78 -12.15
CA LEU A 73 11.32 2.09 -11.51
C LEU A 73 9.88 2.63 -11.42
N ASP A 74 9.02 2.31 -12.37
CA ASP A 74 7.63 2.72 -12.33
C ASP A 74 6.85 1.93 -11.27
N GLU A 75 7.14 0.63 -11.09
CA GLU A 75 6.61 -0.15 -9.97
C GLU A 75 7.05 0.42 -8.62
N ARG A 76 8.34 0.77 -8.49
CA ARG A 76 8.89 1.40 -7.28
C ARG A 76 8.23 2.75 -7.01
N TYR A 77 7.99 3.53 -8.06
CA TYR A 77 7.30 4.81 -7.94
C TYR A 77 5.86 4.63 -7.46
N VAL A 78 5.08 3.75 -8.09
CA VAL A 78 3.69 3.47 -7.70
C VAL A 78 3.63 2.96 -6.26
N THR A 79 4.53 2.06 -5.88
CA THR A 79 4.63 1.54 -4.52
C THR A 79 4.95 2.65 -3.51
N LEU A 80 5.92 3.53 -3.78
CA LEU A 80 6.25 4.63 -2.88
C LEU A 80 5.13 5.67 -2.76
N ARG A 81 4.33 5.89 -3.81
CA ARG A 81 3.12 6.71 -3.74
C ARG A 81 2.12 6.11 -2.74
N HIS A 82 1.91 4.80 -2.78
CA HIS A 82 1.11 4.05 -1.81
C HIS A 82 1.65 4.19 -0.38
N GLU A 83 2.93 3.91 -0.17
CA GLU A 83 3.56 3.97 1.15
C GLU A 83 3.58 5.40 1.72
N ARG A 84 3.64 6.44 0.87
CA ARG A 84 3.52 7.85 1.29
C ARG A 84 2.18 8.12 1.98
N ILE A 85 1.09 7.48 1.54
CA ILE A 85 -0.22 7.59 2.22
C ILE A 85 -0.12 6.99 3.63
N HIS A 86 0.49 5.83 3.78
CA HIS A 86 0.70 5.24 5.11
C HIS A 86 1.59 6.11 6.01
N LEU A 87 2.63 6.76 5.49
CA LEU A 87 3.41 7.74 6.25
C LEU A 87 2.53 8.89 6.78
N ARG A 88 1.60 9.42 5.97
CA ARG A 88 0.63 10.44 6.37
C ARG A 88 -0.33 9.93 7.43
N GLN A 89 -0.81 8.69 7.30
CA GLN A 89 -1.69 8.04 8.28
C GLN A 89 -0.95 7.85 9.61
N PHE A 90 0.30 7.39 9.62
CA PHE A 90 1.12 7.30 10.84
C PHE A 90 1.39 8.65 11.49
N ARG A 91 1.59 9.71 10.70
CA ARG A 91 1.71 11.08 11.22
C ARG A 91 0.41 11.56 11.89
N ARG A 92 -0.75 11.19 11.32
CA ARG A 92 -2.07 11.58 11.82
C ARG A 92 -2.49 10.80 13.08
N TYR A 93 -2.30 9.49 13.06
CA TYR A 93 -2.83 8.58 14.09
C TYR A 93 -1.79 8.10 15.10
N THR A 94 -0.52 8.42 14.89
CA THR A 94 0.64 7.94 15.65
C THR A 94 0.83 6.41 15.55
N ILE A 95 1.97 5.89 16.03
CA ILE A 95 2.23 4.43 16.01
C ILE A 95 1.23 3.66 16.87
N PRO A 96 0.94 4.06 18.15
CA PRO A 96 -0.06 3.36 18.95
C PRO A 96 -1.47 3.40 18.35
N GLY A 97 -1.90 4.57 17.84
CA GLY A 97 -3.21 4.71 17.21
C GLY A 97 -3.35 3.83 15.97
N MET A 98 -2.34 3.80 15.10
CA MET A 98 -2.32 2.89 13.93
C MET A 98 -2.32 1.43 14.36
N ALA A 99 -1.56 1.05 15.40
CA ALA A 99 -1.57 -0.33 15.90
C ALA A 99 -2.97 -0.75 16.36
N VAL A 100 -3.68 0.12 17.10
CA VAL A 100 -5.06 -0.16 17.55
C VAL A 100 -6.01 -0.25 16.35
N LEU A 101 -6.03 0.76 15.48
CA LEU A 101 -6.99 0.85 14.38
C LEU A 101 -6.71 -0.19 13.28
N TYR A 102 -5.44 -0.44 12.97
CA TYR A 102 -5.05 -1.33 11.88
C TYR A 102 -5.05 -2.81 12.27
N LEU A 103 -4.62 -3.14 13.51
CA LEU A 103 -4.44 -4.52 13.96
C LEU A 103 -5.58 -5.04 14.84
N LEU A 104 -6.16 -4.18 15.70
CA LEU A 104 -7.06 -4.64 16.75
C LEU A 104 -8.53 -4.37 16.47
N LEU A 105 -8.86 -3.45 15.57
CA LEU A 105 -10.26 -3.10 15.28
C LEU A 105 -10.62 -3.32 13.80
N PRO A 106 -11.77 -3.97 13.55
CA PRO A 106 -12.48 -4.85 14.47
C PRO A 106 -11.88 -6.26 14.47
N LEU A 107 -11.99 -6.92 15.60
CA LEU A 107 -11.89 -8.36 15.69
C LEU A 107 -13.21 -8.98 15.22
N PRO A 108 -13.22 -10.02 14.45
CA PRO A 108 -12.16 -10.88 13.92
C PRO A 108 -11.76 -10.56 12.47
N MET A 109 -10.74 -11.27 11.95
CA MET A 109 -10.34 -11.23 10.53
C MET A 109 -11.57 -11.31 9.63
N GLY A 110 -11.63 -10.40 8.63
CA GLY A 110 -12.71 -10.38 7.65
C GLY A 110 -13.61 -9.14 7.69
N LEU A 111 -13.55 -8.31 8.71
CA LEU A 111 -14.32 -7.07 8.83
C LEU A 111 -13.45 -5.91 9.35
N ALA A 112 -12.22 -5.80 8.86
CA ALA A 112 -11.23 -4.82 9.32
C ALA A 112 -11.52 -3.43 8.70
N TRP A 113 -12.60 -2.76 9.16
CA TRP A 113 -13.08 -1.50 8.59
C TRP A 113 -11.99 -0.42 8.49
N PHE A 114 -11.28 -0.14 9.57
CA PHE A 114 -10.26 0.91 9.56
C PHE A 114 -9.11 0.54 8.62
N ARG A 115 -8.62 -0.72 8.65
CA ARG A 115 -7.61 -1.20 7.72
C ARG A 115 -8.08 -1.08 6.28
N THR A 116 -9.32 -1.49 5.99
CA THR A 116 -9.93 -1.35 4.66
C THR A 116 -9.91 0.10 4.20
N ARG A 117 -10.27 1.05 5.05
CA ARG A 117 -10.26 2.48 4.70
C ARG A 117 -8.86 3.01 4.45
N PHE A 118 -7.90 2.64 5.30
CA PHE A 118 -6.51 3.02 5.12
C PHE A 118 -5.91 2.49 3.81
N GLU A 119 -6.18 1.22 3.52
CA GLU A 119 -5.74 0.62 2.26
C GLU A 119 -6.47 1.19 1.04
N GLN A 120 -7.75 1.53 1.14
CA GLN A 120 -8.48 2.22 0.07
C GLN A 120 -7.82 3.56 -0.28
N GLU A 121 -7.43 4.37 0.70
CA GLU A 121 -6.71 5.62 0.46
C GLU A 121 -5.36 5.36 -0.24
N ALA A 122 -4.59 4.37 0.21
CA ALA A 122 -3.28 4.05 -0.34
C ALA A 122 -3.39 3.43 -1.75
N TYR A 123 -4.33 2.51 -1.99
CA TYR A 123 -4.55 1.94 -3.31
C TYR A 123 -5.17 2.93 -4.30
N ALA A 124 -6.01 3.87 -3.86
CA ALA A 124 -6.47 4.96 -4.73
C ALA A 124 -5.30 5.76 -5.28
N GLU A 125 -4.28 6.02 -4.46
CA GLU A 125 -3.06 6.69 -4.88
C GLU A 125 -2.23 5.82 -5.85
N SER A 126 -2.18 4.50 -5.63
CA SER A 126 -1.56 3.56 -6.58
C SER A 126 -2.23 3.59 -7.95
N ILE A 127 -3.57 3.61 -7.98
CA ILE A 127 -4.35 3.68 -9.21
C ILE A 127 -4.08 4.99 -9.94
N ARG A 128 -4.08 6.14 -9.22
CA ARG A 128 -3.73 7.45 -9.79
C ARG A 128 -2.32 7.47 -10.38
N ALA A 129 -1.35 6.94 -9.64
CA ALA A 129 0.04 6.87 -10.09
C ALA A 129 0.18 6.00 -11.35
N ALA A 130 -0.46 4.84 -11.38
CA ALA A 130 -0.46 3.95 -12.54
C ALA A 130 -1.14 4.58 -13.76
N ALA A 131 -2.28 5.27 -13.55
CA ALA A 131 -2.97 6.00 -14.61
C ALA A 131 -2.12 7.14 -15.19
N ALA A 132 -1.40 7.87 -14.34
CA ALA A 132 -0.51 8.96 -14.77
C ALA A 132 0.70 8.45 -15.59
N ILE A 133 1.17 7.21 -15.35
CA ILE A 133 2.30 6.62 -16.07
C ILE A 133 1.84 5.93 -17.36
N HIS A 134 0.81 5.09 -17.25
CA HIS A 134 0.41 4.15 -18.29
C HIS A 134 -0.90 4.53 -18.99
N GLY A 135 -1.54 5.61 -18.56
CA GLY A 135 -2.83 6.08 -19.06
C GLY A 135 -4.04 5.40 -18.39
N LEU A 136 -5.20 6.06 -18.50
CA LEU A 136 -6.46 5.57 -17.92
C LEU A 136 -6.88 4.20 -18.43
N ALA A 137 -6.61 3.90 -19.71
CA ALA A 137 -6.91 2.60 -20.30
C ALA A 137 -6.26 1.44 -19.52
N HIS A 138 -5.02 1.62 -19.03
CA HIS A 138 -4.30 0.61 -18.27
C HIS A 138 -5.01 0.23 -16.96
N VAL A 139 -5.49 1.22 -16.22
CA VAL A 139 -6.15 0.97 -14.93
C VAL A 139 -7.60 0.49 -15.09
N ARG A 140 -8.18 0.56 -16.29
CA ARG A 140 -9.49 0.00 -16.62
C ARG A 140 -9.46 -1.47 -17.02
N VAL A 141 -8.27 -2.01 -17.36
CA VAL A 141 -8.12 -3.43 -17.70
C VAL A 141 -8.54 -4.30 -16.52
N GLY A 142 -9.35 -5.33 -16.81
CA GLY A 142 -9.89 -6.24 -15.80
C GLY A 142 -8.82 -6.91 -14.94
N GLU A 143 -7.65 -7.22 -15.50
CA GLU A 143 -6.53 -7.82 -14.78
C GLU A 143 -5.94 -6.86 -13.72
N PHE A 144 -5.76 -5.58 -14.06
CA PHE A 144 -5.29 -4.57 -13.11
C PHE A 144 -6.30 -4.40 -11.96
N ARG A 145 -7.60 -4.27 -12.33
CA ARG A 145 -8.70 -4.19 -11.36
C ARG A 145 -8.71 -5.38 -10.42
N GLU A 146 -8.69 -6.60 -10.97
CA GLU A 146 -8.73 -7.83 -10.18
C GLU A 146 -7.53 -7.94 -9.24
N ARG A 147 -6.34 -7.56 -9.68
CA ARG A 147 -5.15 -7.52 -8.85
C ARG A 147 -5.35 -6.63 -7.62
N ILE A 148 -5.94 -5.44 -7.77
CA ILE A 148 -6.20 -4.53 -6.65
C ILE A 148 -7.34 -5.07 -5.77
N VAL A 149 -8.46 -5.48 -6.35
CA VAL A 149 -9.63 -6.00 -5.61
C VAL A 149 -9.25 -7.22 -4.77
N SER A 150 -8.45 -8.14 -5.32
CA SER A 150 -8.02 -9.35 -4.63
C SER A 150 -7.17 -9.07 -3.38
N GLN A 151 -6.49 -7.92 -3.28
CA GLN A 151 -5.76 -7.54 -2.07
C GLN A 151 -6.70 -7.38 -0.87
N PHE A 152 -7.90 -6.87 -1.08
CA PHE A 152 -8.90 -6.70 -0.01
C PHE A 152 -9.57 -8.02 0.38
N LEU A 153 -9.80 -8.91 -0.60
CA LEU A 153 -10.56 -10.14 -0.42
C LEU A 153 -9.70 -11.33 -0.02
N GLY A 154 -8.42 -11.28 -0.38
CA GLY A 154 -7.51 -12.42 -0.28
C GLY A 154 -6.86 -12.58 1.10
N PRO A 155 -6.16 -13.71 1.28
CA PRO A 155 -5.43 -14.02 2.51
C PRO A 155 -4.24 -13.08 2.74
N SER A 156 -3.77 -12.38 1.72
CA SER A 156 -2.61 -11.49 1.75
C SER A 156 -2.69 -10.44 2.85
N TYR A 157 -3.89 -9.88 3.05
CA TYR A 157 -4.19 -8.94 4.12
C TYR A 157 -5.17 -9.52 5.15
N GLY A 158 -5.24 -10.85 5.29
CA GLY A 158 -6.08 -11.51 6.28
C GLY A 158 -7.57 -11.37 6.01
N TRP A 159 -7.99 -11.46 4.74
CA TRP A 159 -9.40 -11.27 4.33
C TRP A 159 -9.98 -9.96 4.88
N MET A 160 -9.29 -8.87 4.61
CA MET A 160 -9.57 -7.56 5.18
C MET A 160 -11.04 -7.15 5.03
N TRP A 161 -11.64 -7.40 3.85
CA TRP A 161 -13.03 -7.05 3.57
C TRP A 161 -13.69 -8.06 2.62
N PRO A 162 -14.64 -8.90 3.07
CA PRO A 162 -15.14 -10.03 2.29
C PRO A 162 -16.17 -9.65 1.21
N PHE A 163 -16.62 -8.39 1.18
CA PHE A 163 -17.69 -7.96 0.26
C PHE A 163 -17.09 -7.40 -1.04
N ARG A 164 -16.96 -8.26 -2.05
CA ARG A 164 -16.39 -7.91 -3.36
C ARG A 164 -17.08 -6.67 -3.96
N GLY A 165 -18.40 -6.64 -4.03
CA GLY A 165 -19.15 -5.52 -4.62
C GLY A 165 -18.89 -4.16 -3.96
N PHE A 166 -18.58 -4.14 -2.65
CA PHE A 166 -18.17 -2.92 -1.96
C PHE A 166 -16.80 -2.42 -2.44
N VAL A 167 -15.84 -3.33 -2.61
CA VAL A 167 -14.49 -2.98 -3.08
C VAL A 167 -14.53 -2.55 -4.54
N GLU A 168 -15.30 -3.24 -5.37
CA GLU A 168 -15.51 -2.89 -6.79
C GLU A 168 -16.16 -1.52 -6.94
N ALA A 169 -17.24 -1.25 -6.19
CA ALA A 169 -17.88 0.06 -6.21
C ALA A 169 -16.97 1.21 -5.75
N TRP A 170 -16.06 0.94 -4.78
CA TRP A 170 -15.02 1.87 -4.41
C TRP A 170 -14.02 2.10 -5.56
N TYR A 171 -13.57 1.01 -6.21
CA TYR A 171 -12.66 1.08 -7.35
C TYR A 171 -13.25 1.94 -8.47
N ASP A 172 -14.52 1.68 -8.83
CA ASP A 172 -15.24 2.41 -9.88
C ASP A 172 -15.34 3.92 -9.55
N LYS A 173 -15.55 4.28 -8.28
CA LYS A 173 -15.50 5.69 -7.85
C LYS A 173 -14.14 6.34 -8.04
N VAL A 174 -13.05 5.61 -7.80
CA VAL A 174 -11.69 6.13 -8.05
C VAL A 174 -11.49 6.41 -9.54
N ILE A 175 -11.95 5.49 -10.41
CA ILE A 175 -11.84 5.66 -11.86
C ILE A 175 -12.67 6.85 -12.34
N VAL A 176 -13.91 6.99 -11.88
CA VAL A 176 -14.77 8.14 -12.22
C VAL A 176 -14.14 9.47 -11.79
N GLY A 177 -13.49 9.49 -10.61
CA GLY A 177 -12.77 10.67 -10.15
C GLY A 177 -11.62 11.06 -11.06
N LEU A 178 -10.88 10.07 -11.59
CA LEU A 178 -9.78 10.30 -12.54
C LEU A 178 -10.27 10.82 -13.90
N ASP A 179 -11.43 10.38 -14.37
CA ASP A 179 -12.03 10.90 -15.60
C ASP A 179 -12.37 12.37 -15.47
N ALA A 180 -13.00 12.74 -14.34
CA ALA A 180 -13.37 14.13 -14.08
C ALA A 180 -12.15 15.08 -13.93
N GLU A 181 -11.03 14.57 -13.42
CA GLU A 181 -9.76 15.33 -13.34
C GLU A 181 -9.12 15.53 -14.72
N GLY A 182 -9.25 14.54 -15.63
CA GLY A 182 -8.70 14.59 -16.99
C GLY A 182 -9.50 15.45 -17.97
N ASP A 183 -10.82 15.59 -17.77
CA ASP A 183 -11.69 16.41 -18.64
C ASP A 183 -11.63 17.91 -18.29
N GLY A 184 -10.93 18.29 -17.21
CA GLY A 184 -10.80 19.66 -16.73
C GLY A 184 -9.51 20.40 -17.15
N GLU A 185 -8.58 19.71 -17.83
CA GLU A 185 -7.35 20.28 -18.41
C GLU A 185 -7.50 20.48 -19.93
#